data_11f5c24ed522745e70e7872af8d4f2a5
#
_entry.id   11f5c24ed522745e70e7872af8d4f2a5
#
_cell.length_a   1.000
_cell.length_b   1.000
_cell.length_c   1.000
_cell.angle_alpha   90.00
_cell.angle_beta   90.00
_cell.angle_gamma   90.00
#
_symmetry.space_group_name_H-M   'P 1'
#
loop_
_entity.id
_entity.type
_entity.pdbx_description
1 polymer ?
#
loop_
_entity_poly.entity_id
_entity_poly.type
_entity_poly.pdbx_seq_one_letter_code
_entity_poly.pdbx_strand_id
1 'polypeptide(L)'
;MAVPANEDRPKVPESEKITINLGFVDLGQIDLLVSDGSRANRTDFIRTAIRNQLGRHDEVVRKAAARKQLDLGLRYFSRADLEALRDAGQTVNVHVLGLASIASDVSPQLALQTIESITVLGALHASPAVKAALGERIR
;
A
#
# COMPACT_ATOMS: atom_id res chain seq x y z
N MET A 1 9.97 -31.14 2.01
CA MET A 1 8.54 -30.81 1.83
C MET A 1 8.41 -29.31 1.69
N ALA A 2 8.03 -28.83 0.52
CA ALA A 2 7.90 -27.42 0.29
C ALA A 2 6.59 -26.91 0.91
N VAL A 3 6.69 -26.04 1.91
CA VAL A 3 5.53 -25.33 2.44
C VAL A 3 5.12 -24.29 1.39
N PRO A 4 3.85 -24.24 0.96
CA PRO A 4 3.42 -23.18 0.05
C PRO A 4 3.75 -21.82 0.63
N ALA A 5 4.37 -20.97 -0.17
CA ALA A 5 4.85 -19.65 0.25
C ALA A 5 3.75 -18.73 0.82
N ASN A 6 2.48 -19.14 0.69
CA ASN A 6 1.33 -18.35 1.13
C ASN A 6 0.88 -18.64 2.57
N GLU A 7 1.37 -19.70 3.22
CA GLU A 7 0.90 -20.07 4.56
C GLU A 7 1.53 -19.23 5.68
N ASP A 8 2.73 -18.68 5.46
CA ASP A 8 3.44 -17.89 6.46
C ASP A 8 3.27 -16.37 6.30
N ARG A 9 2.55 -15.92 5.29
CA ARG A 9 2.30 -14.49 5.10
C ARG A 9 1.11 -14.05 5.94
N PRO A 10 1.30 -13.05 6.84
CA PRO A 10 0.15 -12.48 7.54
C PRO A 10 -0.87 -11.96 6.53
N LYS A 11 -2.15 -12.17 6.82
CA LYS A 11 -3.22 -11.60 6.01
C LYS A 11 -3.20 -10.09 6.15
N VAL A 12 -2.58 -9.42 5.20
CA VAL A 12 -2.59 -7.97 5.10
C VAL A 12 -3.83 -7.57 4.30
N PRO A 13 -4.65 -6.63 4.76
CA PRO A 13 -5.77 -6.13 3.95
C PRO A 13 -5.24 -5.60 2.61
N GLU A 14 -5.86 -6.03 1.51
CA GLU A 14 -5.50 -5.59 0.17
C GLU A 14 -6.09 -4.22 -0.17
N SER A 15 -6.96 -3.70 0.68
CA SER A 15 -7.64 -2.43 0.47
C SER A 15 -7.85 -1.70 1.79
N GLU A 16 -8.01 -0.41 1.69
CA GLU A 16 -8.31 0.45 2.82
C GLU A 16 -9.66 1.11 2.61
N LYS A 17 -10.45 1.20 3.68
CA LYS A 17 -11.72 1.91 3.64
C LYS A 17 -11.47 3.41 3.70
N ILE A 18 -11.99 4.14 2.73
CA ILE A 18 -12.02 5.60 2.75
C ILE A 18 -13.47 6.08 2.74
N THR A 19 -13.72 7.25 3.31
CA THR A 19 -15.06 7.85 3.33
C THR A 19 -15.00 9.18 2.60
N ILE A 20 -15.91 9.35 1.64
CA ILE A 20 -16.07 10.60 0.91
C ILE A 20 -17.52 11.04 0.92
N ASN A 21 -17.76 12.35 0.87
CA ASN A 21 -19.09 12.91 0.72
C ASN A 21 -19.32 13.27 -0.75
N LEU A 22 -20.45 12.83 -1.30
CA LEU A 22 -20.88 13.18 -2.65
C LEU A 22 -22.11 14.05 -2.62
N GLY A 23 -22.24 14.97 -3.57
CA GLY A 23 -23.44 15.76 -3.73
C GLY A 23 -24.65 14.89 -4.13
N PHE A 24 -25.85 15.33 -3.77
CA PHE A 24 -27.07 14.55 -4.05
C PHE A 24 -27.31 14.34 -5.55
N VAL A 25 -26.97 15.32 -6.38
CA VAL A 25 -27.13 15.21 -7.84
C VAL A 25 -26.21 14.12 -8.39
N ASP A 26 -24.97 14.05 -7.94
CA ASP A 26 -24.03 13.01 -8.35
C ASP A 26 -24.51 11.64 -7.91
N LEU A 27 -24.99 11.51 -6.68
CA LEU A 27 -25.55 10.25 -6.18
C LEU A 27 -26.78 9.82 -7.00
N GLY A 28 -27.68 10.78 -7.32
CA GLY A 28 -28.87 10.49 -8.13
C GLY A 28 -28.53 9.99 -9.52
N GLN A 29 -27.52 10.57 -10.15
CA GLN A 29 -27.05 10.13 -11.47
C GLN A 29 -26.44 8.73 -11.40
N ILE A 30 -25.65 8.44 -10.35
CA ILE A 30 -25.10 7.10 -10.12
C ILE A 30 -26.24 6.09 -9.95
N ASP A 31 -27.25 6.41 -9.14
CA ASP A 31 -28.39 5.53 -8.91
C ASP A 31 -29.18 5.28 -10.20
N LEU A 32 -29.32 6.29 -11.05
CA LEU A 32 -29.97 6.14 -12.34
C LEU A 32 -29.21 5.15 -13.23
N LEU A 33 -27.90 5.25 -13.29
CA LEU A 33 -27.07 4.34 -14.08
C LEU A 33 -27.07 2.91 -13.53
N VAL A 34 -27.10 2.77 -12.21
CA VAL A 34 -27.23 1.45 -11.57
C VAL A 34 -28.58 0.82 -11.90
N SER A 35 -29.67 1.59 -11.78
CA SER A 35 -31.02 1.08 -12.09
C SER A 35 -31.22 0.76 -13.57
N ASP A 36 -30.50 1.45 -14.45
CA ASP A 36 -30.53 1.24 -15.91
C ASP A 36 -29.64 0.05 -16.35
N GLY A 37 -29.00 -0.63 -15.42
CA GLY A 37 -28.20 -1.82 -15.69
C GLY A 37 -26.76 -1.58 -16.15
N SER A 38 -26.32 -0.33 -16.18
CA SER A 38 -24.96 0.01 -16.63
C SER A 38 -23.89 -0.49 -15.65
N ARG A 39 -24.24 -0.59 -14.38
CA ARG A 39 -23.36 -1.09 -13.31
C ARG A 39 -24.18 -1.87 -12.28
N ALA A 40 -23.52 -2.80 -11.58
CA ALA A 40 -24.19 -3.68 -10.61
C ALA A 40 -24.69 -2.93 -9.36
N ASN A 41 -23.90 -1.95 -8.86
CA ASN A 41 -24.22 -1.18 -7.67
C ASN A 41 -23.37 0.09 -7.62
N ARG A 42 -23.63 0.94 -6.60
CA ARG A 42 -22.87 2.17 -6.39
C ARG A 42 -21.36 1.94 -6.28
N THR A 43 -20.96 0.95 -5.50
CA THR A 43 -19.54 0.64 -5.28
C THR A 43 -18.86 0.25 -6.58
N ASP A 44 -19.51 -0.57 -7.40
CA ASP A 44 -18.98 -0.96 -8.71
C ASP A 44 -18.81 0.25 -9.62
N PHE A 45 -19.79 1.14 -9.66
CA PHE A 45 -19.70 2.37 -10.43
C PHE A 45 -18.51 3.23 -9.98
N ILE A 46 -18.40 3.44 -8.67
CA ILE A 46 -17.35 4.32 -8.08
C ILE A 46 -15.97 3.74 -8.34
N ARG A 47 -15.77 2.45 -8.13
CA ARG A 47 -14.48 1.80 -8.39
C ARG A 47 -14.08 1.88 -9.86
N THR A 48 -15.02 1.66 -10.75
CA THR A 48 -14.79 1.77 -12.19
C THR A 48 -14.43 3.21 -12.59
N ALA A 49 -15.14 4.18 -12.04
CA ALA A 49 -14.85 5.60 -12.28
C ALA A 49 -13.44 5.97 -11.83
N ILE A 50 -13.03 5.48 -10.66
CA ILE A 50 -11.66 5.72 -10.14
C ILE A 50 -10.62 5.11 -11.06
N ARG A 51 -10.79 3.85 -11.48
CA ARG A 51 -9.87 3.19 -12.41
C ARG A 51 -9.77 3.90 -13.74
N ASN A 52 -10.90 4.35 -14.27
CA ASN A 52 -10.92 5.11 -15.53
C ASN A 52 -10.18 6.43 -15.37
N GLN A 53 -10.40 7.14 -14.28
CA GLN A 53 -9.72 8.41 -14.04
C GLN A 53 -8.22 8.22 -13.83
N LEU A 54 -7.80 7.20 -13.07
CA LEU A 54 -6.39 6.87 -12.91
C LEU A 54 -5.75 6.48 -14.25
N GLY A 55 -6.47 5.75 -15.08
CA GLY A 55 -5.99 5.39 -16.43
C GLY A 55 -5.68 6.59 -17.30
N ARG A 56 -6.44 7.67 -17.16
CA ARG A 56 -6.17 8.92 -17.90
C ARG A 56 -4.86 9.59 -17.48
N HIS A 57 -4.38 9.30 -16.27
CA HIS A 57 -3.16 9.87 -15.72
C HIS A 57 -2.02 8.86 -15.66
N ASP A 58 -2.15 7.71 -16.30
CA ASP A 58 -1.18 6.61 -16.20
C ASP A 58 0.23 7.03 -16.56
N GLU A 59 0.40 7.80 -17.62
CA GLU A 59 1.71 8.27 -18.05
C GLU A 59 2.34 9.22 -17.03
N VAL A 60 1.54 10.13 -16.48
CA VAL A 60 2.00 11.07 -15.44
C VAL A 60 2.44 10.31 -14.19
N VAL A 61 1.65 9.30 -13.79
CA VAL A 61 1.97 8.45 -12.63
C VAL A 61 3.28 7.70 -12.86
N ARG A 62 3.46 7.08 -14.03
CA ARG A 62 4.69 6.35 -14.36
C ARG A 62 5.93 7.24 -14.31
N LYS A 63 5.83 8.41 -14.92
CA LYS A 63 6.96 9.37 -14.94
C LYS A 63 7.30 9.86 -13.55
N ALA A 64 6.29 10.17 -12.75
CA ALA A 64 6.48 10.62 -11.37
C ALA A 64 7.07 9.51 -10.49
N ALA A 65 6.57 8.27 -10.63
CA ALA A 65 7.09 7.12 -9.90
C ALA A 65 8.55 6.84 -10.24
N ALA A 66 8.90 6.88 -11.53
CA ALA A 66 10.27 6.69 -11.98
C ALA A 66 11.19 7.79 -11.43
N ARG A 67 10.77 9.04 -11.49
CA ARG A 67 11.54 10.18 -11.00
C ARG A 67 11.79 10.11 -9.50
N LYS A 68 10.81 9.62 -8.73
CA LYS A 68 10.90 9.44 -7.28
C LYS A 68 11.44 8.07 -6.87
N GLN A 69 11.77 7.23 -7.84
CA GLN A 69 12.26 5.86 -7.61
C GLN A 69 11.32 5.02 -6.74
N LEU A 70 10.01 5.15 -6.98
CA LEU A 70 8.99 4.40 -6.26
C LEU A 70 8.74 3.04 -6.92
N ASP A 71 8.73 2.00 -6.12
CA ASP A 71 8.33 0.66 -6.55
C ASP A 71 6.81 0.55 -6.52
N LEU A 72 6.20 0.24 -7.65
CA LEU A 72 4.76 0.07 -7.75
C LEU A 72 4.36 -1.32 -7.27
N GLY A 73 3.44 -1.38 -6.31
CA GLY A 73 2.81 -2.61 -5.87
C GLY A 73 2.93 -2.87 -4.37
N LEU A 74 3.16 -4.13 -4.01
CA LEU A 74 3.24 -4.60 -2.63
C LEU A 74 4.69 -4.96 -2.28
N ARG A 75 5.18 -4.41 -1.18
CA ARG A 75 6.46 -4.81 -0.59
C ARG A 75 6.24 -5.32 0.82
N TYR A 76 6.70 -6.53 1.08
CA TYR A 76 6.60 -7.16 2.39
C TYR A 76 7.99 -7.45 2.94
N PHE A 77 8.22 -7.04 4.18
CA PHE A 77 9.48 -7.25 4.91
C PHE A 77 9.23 -8.19 6.08
N SER A 78 9.70 -9.42 5.98
CA SER A 78 9.64 -10.38 7.07
C SER A 78 10.77 -10.12 8.09
N ARG A 79 10.64 -10.70 9.27
CA ARG A 79 11.72 -10.65 10.26
C ARG A 79 13.01 -11.26 9.70
N ALA A 80 12.89 -12.39 9.00
CA ALA A 80 14.03 -13.05 8.38
C ALA A 80 14.74 -12.17 7.35
N ASP A 81 13.98 -11.44 6.53
CA ASP A 81 14.55 -10.50 5.55
C ASP A 81 15.37 -9.41 6.23
N LEU A 82 14.84 -8.83 7.31
CA LEU A 82 15.52 -7.75 8.02
C LEU A 82 16.71 -8.28 8.84
N GLU A 83 16.60 -9.46 9.42
CA GLU A 83 17.74 -10.11 10.11
C GLU A 83 18.88 -10.38 9.13
N ALA A 84 18.58 -10.81 7.93
CA ALA A 84 19.59 -11.03 6.89
C ALA A 84 20.31 -9.73 6.51
N LEU A 85 19.58 -8.63 6.40
CA LEU A 85 20.18 -7.31 6.17
C LEU A 85 21.09 -6.90 7.32
N ARG A 86 20.63 -7.06 8.56
CA ARG A 86 21.40 -6.74 9.75
C ARG A 86 22.70 -7.53 9.79
N ASP A 87 22.64 -8.84 9.57
CA ASP A 87 23.79 -9.72 9.63
C ASP A 87 24.80 -9.43 8.51
N ALA A 88 24.32 -8.92 7.38
CA ALA A 88 25.16 -8.47 6.27
C ALA A 88 25.68 -7.03 6.45
N GLY A 89 25.31 -6.34 7.52
CA GLY A 89 25.67 -4.94 7.75
C GLY A 89 25.05 -3.98 6.73
N GLN A 90 23.89 -4.33 6.19
CA GLN A 90 23.21 -3.56 5.15
C GLN A 90 21.94 -2.91 5.66
N THR A 91 21.54 -1.84 5.00
CA THR A 91 20.28 -1.15 5.25
C THR A 91 19.45 -1.08 3.96
N VAL A 92 18.19 -0.74 4.11
CA VAL A 92 17.27 -0.58 2.98
C VAL A 92 16.56 0.76 3.08
N ASN A 93 16.40 1.40 1.92
CA ASN A 93 15.51 2.54 1.75
C ASN A 93 14.25 2.04 1.06
N VAL A 94 13.11 2.19 1.72
CA VAL A 94 11.82 1.70 1.23
C VAL A 94 11.11 2.83 0.49
N HIS A 95 10.87 2.62 -0.79
CA HIS A 95 10.17 3.58 -1.66
C HIS A 95 9.05 2.84 -2.38
N VAL A 96 7.81 2.99 -1.93
CA VAL A 96 6.68 2.20 -2.45
C VAL A 96 5.51 3.10 -2.86
N LEU A 97 4.97 2.81 -4.02
CA LEU A 97 3.68 3.30 -4.47
C LEU A 97 2.69 2.13 -4.41
N GLY A 98 1.93 2.05 -3.33
CA GLY A 98 1.00 0.96 -3.04
C GLY A 98 0.99 0.59 -1.57
N LEU A 99 1.44 -0.61 -1.22
CA LEU A 99 1.46 -1.09 0.16
C LEU A 99 2.85 -1.56 0.55
N ALA A 100 3.39 -0.98 1.62
CA ALA A 100 4.55 -1.52 2.32
C ALA A 100 4.10 -2.15 3.64
N SER A 101 4.53 -3.37 3.92
CA SER A 101 4.15 -4.09 5.12
C SER A 101 5.38 -4.65 5.82
N ILE A 102 5.49 -4.39 7.11
CA ILE A 102 6.54 -4.93 7.97
C ILE A 102 5.88 -5.94 8.90
N ALA A 103 6.44 -7.16 8.96
CA ALA A 103 5.88 -8.23 9.77
C ALA A 103 5.71 -7.82 11.24
N SER A 104 4.67 -8.34 11.87
CA SER A 104 4.32 -7.99 13.26
C SER A 104 5.35 -8.45 14.30
N ASP A 105 6.17 -9.44 13.95
CA ASP A 105 7.22 -9.99 14.81
C ASP A 105 8.58 -9.27 14.67
N VAL A 106 8.64 -8.19 13.88
CA VAL A 106 9.83 -7.34 13.76
C VAL A 106 9.89 -6.43 14.99
N SER A 107 11.02 -6.45 15.69
CA SER A 107 11.24 -5.57 16.83
C SER A 107 11.58 -4.14 16.38
N PRO A 108 11.30 -3.13 17.22
CA PRO A 108 11.75 -1.75 16.92
C PRO A 108 13.25 -1.64 16.68
N GLN A 109 14.05 -2.38 17.44
CA GLN A 109 15.52 -2.37 17.30
C GLN A 109 15.94 -2.90 15.92
N LEU A 110 15.36 -4.01 15.48
CA LEU A 110 15.65 -4.59 14.18
C LEU A 110 15.27 -3.64 13.04
N ALA A 111 14.10 -3.00 13.15
CA ALA A 111 13.67 -2.00 12.18
C ALA A 111 14.65 -0.83 12.09
N LEU A 112 15.08 -0.29 13.23
CA LEU A 112 16.04 0.81 13.27
C LEU A 112 17.41 0.43 12.71
N GLN A 113 17.84 -0.81 12.88
CA GLN A 113 19.13 -1.30 12.39
C GLN A 113 19.14 -1.50 10.87
N THR A 114 17.99 -1.71 10.26
CA THR A 114 17.92 -2.17 8.86
C THR A 114 17.18 -1.22 7.93
N ILE A 115 16.24 -0.43 8.43
CA ILE A 115 15.45 0.50 7.62
C ILE A 115 15.97 1.91 7.81
N GLU A 116 16.61 2.43 6.78
CA GLU A 116 17.17 3.78 6.80
C GLU A 116 16.10 4.84 6.58
N SER A 117 15.19 4.60 5.65
CA SER A 117 14.07 5.51 5.36
C SER A 117 12.90 4.76 4.74
N ILE A 118 11.70 5.29 4.93
CA ILE A 118 10.47 4.79 4.32
C ILE A 118 9.74 5.95 3.65
N THR A 119 9.49 5.82 2.36
CA THR A 119 8.60 6.70 1.61
C THR A 119 7.51 5.83 0.99
N VAL A 120 6.26 6.00 1.43
CA VAL A 120 5.13 5.22 0.93
C VAL A 120 4.00 6.15 0.54
N LEU A 121 3.52 6.00 -0.68
CA LEU A 121 2.26 6.55 -1.14
C LEU A 121 1.26 5.40 -1.23
N GLY A 122 0.21 5.46 -0.45
CA GLY A 122 -0.75 4.40 -0.24
C GLY A 122 -0.85 4.05 1.24
N ALA A 123 -0.38 2.87 1.63
CA ALA A 123 -0.45 2.44 3.02
C ALA A 123 0.86 1.82 3.51
N LEU A 124 1.18 2.09 4.78
CA LEU A 124 2.25 1.41 5.51
C LEU A 124 1.63 0.61 6.66
N HIS A 125 1.82 -0.70 6.62
CA HIS A 125 1.39 -1.59 7.70
C HIS A 125 2.61 -2.03 8.51
N ALA A 126 2.62 -1.64 9.77
CA ALA A 126 3.65 -2.00 10.73
C ALA A 126 3.06 -1.89 12.13
N SER A 127 3.70 -2.54 13.12
CA SER A 127 3.26 -2.39 14.51
C SER A 127 3.40 -0.93 14.96
N PRO A 128 2.55 -0.48 15.91
CA PRO A 128 2.69 0.88 16.46
C PRO A 128 4.08 1.15 17.04
N ALA A 129 4.70 0.14 17.66
CA ALA A 129 6.04 0.27 18.23
C ALA A 129 7.10 0.52 17.15
N VAL A 130 7.00 -0.20 16.02
CA VAL A 130 7.92 -0.01 14.88
C VAL A 130 7.71 1.36 14.25
N LYS A 131 6.45 1.77 14.03
CA LYS A 131 6.15 3.09 13.49
C LYS A 131 6.69 4.21 14.37
N ALA A 132 6.52 4.08 15.69
CA ALA A 132 7.03 5.06 16.64
C ALA A 132 8.56 5.10 16.63
N ALA A 133 9.21 3.94 16.60
CA ALA A 133 10.67 3.87 16.55
C ALA A 133 11.26 4.47 15.29
N LEU A 134 10.66 4.21 14.13
CA LEU A 134 11.12 4.76 12.86
C LEU A 134 10.87 6.26 12.75
N GLY A 135 9.78 6.75 13.33
CA GLY A 135 9.51 8.18 13.50
C GLY A 135 9.79 9.02 12.25
N GLU A 136 10.80 9.86 12.32
CA GLU A 136 11.19 10.78 11.24
C GLU A 136 11.71 10.07 9.98
N ARG A 137 12.08 8.80 10.06
CA ARG A 137 12.49 8.02 8.89
C ARG A 137 11.32 7.70 7.97
N ILE A 138 10.09 7.80 8.47
CA ILE A 138 8.86 7.69 7.66
C ILE A 138 8.56 9.05 7.07
N ARG A 139 8.53 9.11 5.76
CA ARG A 139 8.34 10.36 5.01
C ARG A 139 7.05 10.36 4.21
#